data_b630e0ab9778c4d4402930bb257a3a2a
#
_entry.id   b630e0ab9778c4d4402930bb257a3a2a
#
_cell.length_a   1.000
_cell.length_b   1.000
_cell.length_c   1.000
_cell.angle_alpha   90.00
_cell.angle_beta   90.00
_cell.angle_gamma   90.00
#
_symmetry.space_group_name_H-M   'P 1'
#
loop_
_entity.id
_entity.type
_entity.pdbx_description
1 polymer ?
#
loop_
_entity_poly.entity_id
_entity_poly.type
_entity_poly.pdbx_seq_one_letter_code
_entity_poly.pdbx_strand_id
1 'polypeptide(L)'
;MEEKKKRIFSGIQPSGELTLGSYMGAIKNWVDLQDDYDCLYCIVDMHAITVRQDPATLRRRSVNQLAQYIACGLDPQKNIMFIQSHVPQHAELGWVLGCYTQFGELSRMTQFKAKSKQHADNITSGLFTYPVLRAADILRYQTDLVPVGEDQKQHVELCRDIAQRFNGLYSDTFTLPEPFIPKVGARVMSLSDPTSKMSKSDPDGCVFLMDKPEDIMRKFKRAVTDCETAVKFDKENKAGISNLLSIYCAATGQTLTEAEKEFAGQGYGIFKPAVGESVVELLRPIREESERIMADKAYLEGIYKEGASRAEYLANKTLSRVYRKIGFAAR
;
A
#
# COMPACT_ATOMS: atom_id res chain seq x y z
N MET A 1 -25.93 -8.35 -21.01
CA MET A 1 -24.56 -8.80 -20.63
C MET A 1 -24.10 -7.81 -19.57
N GLU A 2 -23.84 -8.30 -18.36
CA GLU A 2 -23.23 -7.44 -17.34
C GLU A 2 -21.88 -6.94 -17.87
N GLU A 3 -21.65 -5.66 -17.77
CA GLU A 3 -20.40 -5.04 -18.19
C GLU A 3 -19.29 -5.58 -17.27
N LYS A 4 -18.22 -6.13 -17.83
CA LYS A 4 -17.14 -6.73 -17.07
C LYS A 4 -16.48 -5.64 -16.21
N LYS A 5 -16.52 -5.78 -14.89
CA LYS A 5 -15.85 -4.86 -13.98
C LYS A 5 -14.36 -4.74 -14.33
N LYS A 6 -13.83 -3.51 -14.32
CA LYS A 6 -12.38 -3.28 -14.45
C LYS A 6 -11.64 -3.88 -13.28
N ARG A 7 -10.45 -4.43 -13.56
CA ARG A 7 -9.64 -5.09 -12.55
C ARG A 7 -8.67 -4.13 -11.89
N ILE A 8 -8.62 -4.20 -10.57
CA ILE A 8 -7.66 -3.48 -9.73
C ILE A 8 -6.68 -4.47 -9.10
N PHE A 9 -5.39 -4.11 -9.09
CA PHE A 9 -4.37 -4.78 -8.30
C PHE A 9 -3.68 -3.79 -7.38
N SER A 10 -3.59 -4.11 -6.10
CA SER A 10 -2.80 -3.35 -5.15
C SER A 10 -2.23 -4.24 -4.05
N GLY A 11 -1.24 -3.73 -3.32
CA GLY A 11 -0.62 -4.48 -2.22
C GLY A 11 0.36 -3.65 -1.42
N ILE A 12 0.56 -4.06 -0.17
CA ILE A 12 1.51 -3.43 0.76
C ILE A 12 2.52 -4.47 1.24
N GLN A 13 3.77 -4.07 1.36
CA GLN A 13 4.85 -4.91 1.89
C GLN A 13 4.68 -5.15 3.40
N PRO A 14 4.83 -6.39 3.88
CA PRO A 14 4.82 -6.72 5.30
C PRO A 14 6.17 -6.44 5.99
N SER A 15 6.83 -5.35 5.59
CA SER A 15 8.12 -4.90 6.14
C SER A 15 8.01 -4.23 7.52
N GLY A 16 6.80 -4.05 8.03
CA GLY A 16 6.46 -3.48 9.34
C GLY A 16 4.96 -3.48 9.54
N GLU A 17 4.49 -3.05 10.70
CA GLU A 17 3.07 -2.90 11.01
C GLU A 17 2.41 -1.90 10.05
N LEU A 18 1.10 -2.02 9.83
CA LEU A 18 0.34 -1.03 9.07
C LEU A 18 0.21 0.27 9.86
N THR A 19 0.35 1.39 9.16
CA THR A 19 0.30 2.73 9.76
C THR A 19 -1.01 3.42 9.48
N LEU A 20 -1.34 4.44 10.28
CA LEU A 20 -2.45 5.36 10.02
C LEU A 20 -2.36 5.93 8.58
N GLY A 21 -1.14 6.26 8.11
CA GLY A 21 -0.92 6.69 6.74
C GLY A 21 -1.22 5.62 5.69
N SER A 22 -0.98 4.32 5.99
CA SER A 22 -1.37 3.21 5.12
C SER A 22 -2.88 3.05 5.06
N TYR A 23 -3.56 3.20 6.20
CA TYR A 23 -5.02 3.11 6.27
C TYR A 23 -5.69 4.27 5.53
N MET A 24 -5.40 5.51 5.91
CA MET A 24 -6.04 6.70 5.33
C MET A 24 -5.65 6.95 3.86
N GLY A 25 -4.41 6.61 3.49
CA GLY A 25 -3.88 6.85 2.15
C GLY A 25 -4.15 5.75 1.12
N ALA A 26 -4.43 4.53 1.56
CA ALA A 26 -4.62 3.40 0.66
C ALA A 26 -5.82 2.53 1.02
N ILE A 27 -5.84 1.89 2.22
CA ILE A 27 -6.78 0.81 2.52
C ILE A 27 -8.23 1.32 2.55
N LYS A 28 -8.48 2.50 3.11
CA LYS A 28 -9.82 3.14 3.11
C LYS A 28 -10.38 3.28 1.69
N ASN A 29 -9.54 3.70 0.74
CA ASN A 29 -9.95 3.79 -0.66
C ASN A 29 -10.20 2.41 -1.29
N TRP A 30 -9.46 1.36 -0.88
CA TRP A 30 -9.68 0.01 -1.37
C TRP A 30 -11.05 -0.53 -0.94
N VAL A 31 -11.48 -0.19 0.29
CA VAL A 31 -12.81 -0.53 0.79
C VAL A 31 -13.91 0.09 -0.07
N ASP A 32 -13.74 1.36 -0.46
CA ASP A 32 -14.69 2.05 -1.32
C ASP A 32 -14.75 1.48 -2.75
N LEU A 33 -13.65 0.87 -3.23
CA LEU A 33 -13.54 0.34 -4.59
C LEU A 33 -14.09 -1.09 -4.74
N GLN A 34 -14.20 -1.86 -3.66
CA GLN A 34 -14.46 -3.30 -3.72
C GLN A 34 -15.83 -3.66 -4.30
N ASP A 35 -16.80 -2.75 -4.28
CA ASP A 35 -18.14 -3.01 -4.81
C ASP A 35 -18.25 -2.72 -6.32
N ASP A 36 -17.40 -1.83 -6.85
CA ASP A 36 -17.45 -1.38 -8.24
C ASP A 36 -16.44 -2.10 -9.14
N TYR A 37 -15.39 -2.69 -8.57
CA TYR A 37 -14.25 -3.25 -9.30
C TYR A 37 -14.01 -4.73 -8.96
N ASP A 38 -13.28 -5.44 -9.85
CA ASP A 38 -12.73 -6.78 -9.60
C ASP A 38 -11.35 -6.60 -8.93
N CYS A 39 -11.31 -6.68 -7.59
CA CYS A 39 -10.16 -6.28 -6.80
C CYS A 39 -9.29 -7.46 -6.34
N LEU A 40 -7.97 -7.31 -6.51
CA LEU A 40 -6.95 -8.19 -5.98
C LEU A 40 -6.07 -7.40 -5.00
N TYR A 41 -6.04 -7.83 -3.74
CA TYR A 41 -5.23 -7.23 -2.68
C TYR A 41 -4.19 -8.21 -2.17
N CYS A 42 -2.92 -7.88 -2.40
CA CYS A 42 -1.79 -8.77 -2.18
C CYS A 42 -0.92 -8.32 -1.00
N ILE A 43 -0.54 -9.24 -0.14
CA ILE A 43 0.56 -9.03 0.81
C ILE A 43 1.85 -9.34 0.04
N VAL A 44 2.61 -8.29 -0.34
CA VAL A 44 3.75 -8.43 -1.26
C VAL A 44 5.05 -8.73 -0.49
N ASP A 45 5.11 -9.93 0.05
CA ASP A 45 6.21 -10.43 0.89
C ASP A 45 7.51 -10.66 0.10
N MET A 46 7.45 -10.98 -1.19
CA MET A 46 8.64 -11.07 -2.03
C MET A 46 9.33 -9.71 -2.21
N HIS A 47 8.56 -8.61 -2.23
CA HIS A 47 9.15 -7.27 -2.22
C HIS A 47 9.79 -6.91 -0.88
N ALA A 48 9.31 -7.47 0.22
CA ALA A 48 9.87 -7.20 1.54
C ALA A 48 11.30 -7.73 1.68
N ILE A 49 11.63 -8.86 1.06
CA ILE A 49 12.95 -9.50 1.14
C ILE A 49 14.03 -8.82 0.28
N THR A 50 13.70 -7.77 -0.47
CA THR A 50 14.71 -6.89 -1.13
C THR A 50 15.61 -6.21 -0.11
N VAL A 51 15.16 -6.13 1.13
CA VAL A 51 15.92 -5.79 2.32
C VAL A 51 15.82 -6.94 3.29
N ARG A 52 16.95 -7.31 3.96
CA ARG A 52 16.96 -8.46 4.85
C ARG A 52 15.91 -8.36 5.95
N GLN A 53 15.13 -9.43 6.11
CA GLN A 53 14.07 -9.57 7.12
C GLN A 53 14.41 -10.70 8.08
N ASP A 54 13.94 -10.59 9.31
CA ASP A 54 13.89 -11.75 10.23
C ASP A 54 12.77 -12.70 9.77
N PRO A 55 13.06 -14.01 9.55
CA PRO A 55 12.09 -14.92 8.96
C PRO A 55 10.81 -15.12 9.79
N ALA A 56 10.95 -15.19 11.12
CA ALA A 56 9.79 -15.39 12.00
C ALA A 56 8.90 -14.15 12.02
N THR A 57 9.52 -12.98 12.03
CA THR A 57 8.84 -11.69 11.98
C THR A 57 8.15 -11.46 10.64
N LEU A 58 8.80 -11.77 9.52
CA LEU A 58 8.19 -11.63 8.19
C LEU A 58 6.96 -12.52 8.06
N ARG A 59 7.05 -13.80 8.46
CA ARG A 59 5.92 -14.74 8.44
C ARG A 59 4.73 -14.21 9.25
N ARG A 60 4.99 -13.80 10.48
CA ARG A 60 3.95 -13.26 11.37
C ARG A 60 3.31 -12.01 10.79
N ARG A 61 4.12 -11.06 10.30
CA ARG A 61 3.63 -9.80 9.72
C ARG A 61 2.79 -10.03 8.48
N SER A 62 3.17 -10.98 7.61
CA SER A 62 2.40 -11.30 6.41
C SER A 62 0.99 -11.77 6.75
N VAL A 63 0.85 -12.66 7.74
CA VAL A 63 -0.47 -13.15 8.18
C VAL A 63 -1.26 -12.07 8.92
N ASN A 64 -0.61 -11.36 9.85
CA ASN A 64 -1.27 -10.29 10.61
C ASN A 64 -1.76 -9.15 9.71
N GLN A 65 -1.02 -8.80 8.65
CA GLN A 65 -1.42 -7.77 7.72
C GLN A 65 -2.70 -8.15 6.95
N LEU A 66 -2.90 -9.44 6.64
CA LEU A 66 -4.16 -9.91 6.07
C LEU A 66 -5.33 -9.71 7.04
N ALA A 67 -5.15 -10.04 8.32
CA ALA A 67 -6.16 -9.79 9.35
C ALA A 67 -6.52 -8.30 9.45
N GLN A 68 -5.51 -7.43 9.40
CA GLN A 68 -5.71 -5.98 9.41
C GLN A 68 -6.44 -5.47 8.15
N TYR A 69 -6.20 -6.05 6.97
CA TYR A 69 -6.96 -5.71 5.77
C TYR A 69 -8.45 -6.00 5.95
N ILE A 70 -8.78 -7.17 6.48
CA ILE A 70 -10.18 -7.58 6.74
C ILE A 70 -10.81 -6.67 7.81
N ALA A 71 -10.09 -6.42 8.91
CA ALA A 71 -10.55 -5.53 9.97
C ALA A 71 -10.77 -4.09 9.53
N CYS A 72 -10.04 -3.63 8.50
CA CYS A 72 -10.27 -2.34 7.87
C CYS A 72 -11.49 -2.30 6.95
N GLY A 73 -12.19 -3.44 6.73
CA GLY A 73 -13.42 -3.51 5.94
C GLY A 73 -13.28 -4.16 4.57
N LEU A 74 -12.13 -4.76 4.23
CA LEU A 74 -12.01 -5.54 3.00
C LEU A 74 -12.67 -6.90 3.16
N ASP A 75 -13.64 -7.19 2.31
CA ASP A 75 -14.40 -8.45 2.31
C ASP A 75 -13.68 -9.52 1.46
N PRO A 76 -13.20 -10.62 2.07
CA PRO A 76 -12.53 -11.70 1.35
C PRO A 76 -13.45 -12.46 0.39
N GLN A 77 -14.77 -12.37 0.54
CA GLN A 77 -15.74 -12.96 -0.38
C GLN A 77 -15.85 -12.15 -1.69
N LYS A 78 -15.73 -10.82 -1.60
CA LYS A 78 -15.76 -9.91 -2.74
C LYS A 78 -14.41 -9.82 -3.45
N ASN A 79 -13.31 -9.89 -2.70
CA ASN A 79 -11.96 -9.64 -3.17
C ASN A 79 -11.11 -10.92 -3.24
N ILE A 80 -10.09 -10.92 -4.08
CA ILE A 80 -9.03 -11.93 -4.04
C ILE A 80 -7.92 -11.40 -3.13
N MET A 81 -7.78 -12.00 -1.95
CA MET A 81 -6.79 -11.59 -0.95
C MET A 81 -5.78 -12.71 -0.70
N PHE A 82 -4.50 -12.46 -0.90
CA PHE A 82 -3.48 -13.52 -0.87
C PHE A 82 -2.09 -13.00 -0.51
N ILE A 83 -1.19 -13.93 -0.22
CA ILE A 83 0.24 -13.67 0.01
C ILE A 83 0.99 -13.95 -1.30
N GLN A 84 1.83 -13.03 -1.74
CA GLN A 84 2.51 -13.05 -3.04
C GLN A 84 3.33 -14.33 -3.26
N SER A 85 4.09 -14.76 -2.26
CA SER A 85 4.94 -15.95 -2.34
C SER A 85 4.17 -17.27 -2.51
N HIS A 86 2.86 -17.26 -2.27
CA HIS A 86 2.00 -18.43 -2.51
C HIS A 86 1.61 -18.61 -3.98
N VAL A 87 1.96 -17.66 -4.84
CA VAL A 87 1.65 -17.69 -6.28
C VAL A 87 2.97 -17.57 -7.07
N PRO A 88 3.67 -18.68 -7.36
CA PRO A 88 5.02 -18.69 -7.95
C PRO A 88 5.13 -17.94 -9.27
N GLN A 89 4.04 -17.83 -10.01
CA GLN A 89 3.97 -17.14 -11.29
C GLN A 89 4.37 -15.65 -11.22
N HIS A 90 4.42 -15.03 -10.03
CA HIS A 90 5.00 -13.70 -9.82
C HIS A 90 6.48 -13.68 -10.19
N ALA A 91 7.23 -14.66 -9.69
CA ALA A 91 8.66 -14.79 -9.99
C ALA A 91 8.89 -15.26 -11.43
N GLU A 92 8.09 -16.23 -11.92
CA GLU A 92 8.23 -16.75 -13.28
C GLU A 92 8.02 -15.64 -14.32
N LEU A 93 6.92 -14.86 -14.21
CA LEU A 93 6.70 -13.74 -15.11
C LEU A 93 7.73 -12.61 -14.89
N GLY A 94 8.13 -12.37 -13.64
CA GLY A 94 9.18 -11.41 -13.31
C GLY A 94 10.49 -11.70 -14.04
N TRP A 95 10.90 -12.97 -14.10
CA TRP A 95 12.05 -13.39 -14.89
C TRP A 95 11.88 -13.08 -16.37
N VAL A 96 10.75 -13.51 -16.96
CA VAL A 96 10.48 -13.26 -18.38
C VAL A 96 10.52 -11.76 -18.70
N LEU A 97 9.79 -10.94 -17.94
CA LEU A 97 9.75 -9.49 -18.16
C LEU A 97 11.13 -8.84 -17.94
N GLY A 98 11.96 -9.39 -17.07
CA GLY A 98 13.35 -8.96 -16.88
C GLY A 98 14.18 -9.04 -18.15
N CYS A 99 13.92 -10.06 -18.99
CA CYS A 99 14.57 -10.20 -20.29
C CYS A 99 14.11 -9.16 -21.33
N TYR A 100 13.00 -8.47 -21.07
CA TYR A 100 12.45 -7.40 -21.93
C TYR A 100 12.56 -6.01 -21.30
N THR A 101 13.23 -5.88 -20.15
CA THR A 101 13.44 -4.61 -19.46
C THR A 101 14.87 -4.13 -19.65
N GLN A 102 15.05 -2.90 -20.07
CA GLN A 102 16.38 -2.34 -20.31
C GLN A 102 17.05 -1.93 -18.99
N PHE A 103 18.35 -2.23 -18.85
CA PHE A 103 19.16 -1.85 -17.69
C PHE A 103 19.11 -0.34 -17.40
N GLY A 104 19.14 0.48 -18.45
CA GLY A 104 19.07 1.95 -18.34
C GLY A 104 17.73 2.45 -17.77
N GLU A 105 16.62 1.75 -18.01
CA GLU A 105 15.30 2.10 -17.43
C GLU A 105 15.33 1.91 -15.93
N LEU A 106 15.81 0.75 -15.46
CA LEU A 106 15.94 0.43 -14.03
C LEU A 106 16.90 1.39 -13.30
N SER A 107 18.02 1.73 -13.94
CA SER A 107 19.03 2.65 -13.37
C SER A 107 18.49 4.06 -13.14
N ARG A 108 17.48 4.48 -13.92
CA ARG A 108 16.86 5.81 -13.80
C ARG A 108 15.74 5.87 -12.77
N MET A 109 15.30 4.73 -12.22
CA MET A 109 14.22 4.69 -11.23
C MET A 109 14.58 5.51 -9.97
N THR A 110 13.76 6.49 -9.63
CA THR A 110 13.99 7.38 -8.48
C THR A 110 13.98 6.64 -7.15
N GLN A 111 13.09 5.67 -7.01
CA GLN A 111 12.97 4.81 -5.84
C GLN A 111 14.21 3.91 -5.65
N PHE A 112 14.80 3.40 -6.73
CA PHE A 112 16.07 2.66 -6.66
C PHE A 112 17.18 3.57 -6.13
N LYS A 113 17.32 4.78 -6.68
CA LYS A 113 18.33 5.75 -6.24
C LYS A 113 18.18 6.14 -4.76
N ALA A 114 16.95 6.33 -4.28
CA ALA A 114 16.68 6.65 -2.89
C ALA A 114 17.04 5.48 -1.95
N LYS A 115 16.58 4.26 -2.28
CA LYS A 115 16.85 3.05 -1.47
C LYS A 115 18.32 2.65 -1.48
N SER A 116 19.02 2.80 -2.62
CA SER A 116 20.46 2.53 -2.71
C SER A 116 21.28 3.44 -1.81
N LYS A 117 20.84 4.69 -1.60
CA LYS A 117 21.48 5.60 -0.63
C LYS A 117 21.25 5.16 0.82
N GLN A 118 20.04 4.67 1.14
CA GLN A 118 19.70 4.20 2.49
C GLN A 118 20.40 2.87 2.84
N HIS A 119 20.71 2.04 1.85
CA HIS A 119 21.31 0.71 2.01
C HIS A 119 22.62 0.59 1.21
N ALA A 120 23.47 1.61 1.28
CA ALA A 120 24.69 1.72 0.49
C ALA A 120 25.63 0.51 0.63
N ASP A 121 25.64 -0.10 1.82
CA ASP A 121 26.50 -1.24 2.13
C ASP A 121 25.97 -2.59 1.59
N ASN A 122 24.73 -2.64 1.10
CA ASN A 122 24.11 -3.89 0.64
C ASN A 122 23.11 -3.67 -0.49
N ILE A 123 23.60 -3.24 -1.65
CA ILE A 123 22.79 -3.10 -2.86
C ILE A 123 22.72 -4.45 -3.56
N THR A 124 21.59 -5.14 -3.41
CA THR A 124 21.36 -6.45 -4.04
C THR A 124 20.76 -6.32 -5.44
N SER A 125 20.89 -7.38 -6.27
CA SER A 125 20.20 -7.47 -7.55
C SER A 125 18.66 -7.35 -7.39
N GLY A 126 18.11 -7.94 -6.32
CA GLY A 126 16.67 -7.81 -6.00
C GLY A 126 16.24 -6.36 -5.77
N LEU A 127 17.08 -5.53 -5.11
CA LEU A 127 16.81 -4.11 -4.94
C LEU A 127 16.86 -3.34 -6.27
N PHE A 128 17.63 -3.80 -7.24
CA PHE A 128 17.69 -3.23 -8.58
C PHE A 128 16.51 -3.67 -9.46
N THR A 129 16.12 -4.94 -9.39
CA THR A 129 15.15 -5.56 -10.29
C THR A 129 13.72 -5.61 -9.75
N TYR A 130 13.45 -5.21 -8.49
CA TYR A 130 12.09 -5.26 -7.95
C TYR A 130 11.03 -4.49 -8.77
N PRO A 131 11.34 -3.43 -9.55
CA PRO A 131 10.36 -2.79 -10.40
C PRO A 131 9.82 -3.72 -11.50
N VAL A 132 10.64 -4.69 -11.95
CA VAL A 132 10.21 -5.73 -12.89
C VAL A 132 9.28 -6.74 -12.23
N LEU A 133 9.58 -7.17 -10.99
CA LEU A 133 8.67 -8.01 -10.21
C LEU A 133 7.33 -7.30 -10.00
N ARG A 134 7.34 -5.99 -9.72
CA ARG A 134 6.11 -5.20 -9.61
C ARG A 134 5.33 -5.13 -10.92
N ALA A 135 6.01 -4.99 -12.07
CA ALA A 135 5.35 -5.07 -13.37
C ALA A 135 4.71 -6.46 -13.58
N ALA A 136 5.41 -7.54 -13.18
CA ALA A 136 4.86 -8.88 -13.23
C ALA A 136 3.62 -9.03 -12.33
N ASP A 137 3.62 -8.45 -11.14
CA ASP A 137 2.48 -8.44 -10.23
C ASP A 137 1.22 -7.86 -10.87
N ILE A 138 1.37 -6.80 -11.64
CA ILE A 138 0.30 -6.04 -12.27
C ILE A 138 -0.16 -6.74 -13.57
N LEU A 139 0.76 -7.00 -14.48
CA LEU A 139 0.47 -7.46 -15.83
C LEU A 139 -0.11 -8.88 -15.86
N ARG A 140 0.30 -9.73 -14.94
CA ARG A 140 -0.14 -11.10 -14.84
C ARG A 140 -1.64 -11.25 -14.65
N TYR A 141 -2.25 -10.32 -13.95
CA TYR A 141 -3.70 -10.33 -13.70
C TYR A 141 -4.50 -9.57 -14.75
N GLN A 142 -3.87 -9.09 -15.83
CA GLN A 142 -4.54 -8.23 -16.81
C GLN A 142 -5.21 -7.04 -16.13
N THR A 143 -4.46 -6.39 -15.25
CA THR A 143 -4.94 -5.27 -14.42
C THR A 143 -5.23 -4.06 -15.28
N ASP A 144 -6.41 -3.45 -15.10
CA ASP A 144 -6.81 -2.23 -15.78
C ASP A 144 -6.34 -0.99 -15.02
N LEU A 145 -6.46 -1.00 -13.69
CA LEU A 145 -6.20 0.16 -12.83
C LEU A 145 -5.29 -0.20 -11.66
N VAL A 146 -4.33 0.65 -11.36
CA VAL A 146 -3.42 0.48 -10.22
C VAL A 146 -3.54 1.68 -9.29
N PRO A 147 -4.14 1.53 -8.09
CA PRO A 147 -4.19 2.59 -7.10
C PRO A 147 -2.79 2.95 -6.63
N VAL A 148 -2.36 4.17 -6.89
CA VAL A 148 -1.00 4.65 -6.56
C VAL A 148 -1.02 6.10 -6.10
N GLY A 149 -0.10 6.45 -5.20
CA GLY A 149 0.26 7.85 -4.94
C GLY A 149 1.15 8.41 -6.05
N GLU A 150 1.31 9.72 -6.07
CA GLU A 150 2.14 10.44 -7.06
C GLU A 150 3.57 9.88 -7.18
N ASP A 151 4.18 9.49 -6.03
CA ASP A 151 5.52 8.94 -5.95
C ASP A 151 5.68 7.56 -6.60
N GLN A 152 4.59 6.89 -6.93
CA GLN A 152 4.56 5.55 -7.52
C GLN A 152 4.19 5.54 -9.01
N LYS A 153 3.88 6.68 -9.61
CA LYS A 153 3.54 6.79 -11.03
C LYS A 153 4.63 6.22 -11.94
N GLN A 154 5.90 6.50 -11.64
CA GLN A 154 7.03 6.02 -12.43
C GLN A 154 7.07 4.48 -12.54
N HIS A 155 6.62 3.76 -11.50
CA HIS A 155 6.54 2.29 -11.58
C HIS A 155 5.43 1.81 -12.52
N VAL A 156 4.30 2.52 -12.56
CA VAL A 156 3.22 2.19 -13.49
C VAL A 156 3.63 2.51 -14.93
N GLU A 157 4.34 3.62 -15.14
CA GLU A 157 4.91 3.98 -16.44
C GLU A 157 5.89 2.90 -16.95
N LEU A 158 6.86 2.48 -16.12
CA LEU A 158 7.75 1.37 -16.46
C LEU A 158 6.96 0.07 -16.78
N CYS A 159 5.93 -0.22 -16.01
CA CYS A 159 5.08 -1.39 -16.25
C CYS A 159 4.40 -1.30 -17.64
N ARG A 160 3.90 -0.12 -18.01
CA ARG A 160 3.30 0.14 -19.33
C ARG A 160 4.33 -0.02 -20.47
N ASP A 161 5.53 0.54 -20.29
CA ASP A 161 6.61 0.45 -21.27
C ASP A 161 7.01 -1.00 -21.55
N ILE A 162 7.14 -1.81 -20.48
CA ILE A 162 7.41 -3.24 -20.59
C ILE A 162 6.28 -3.96 -21.32
N ALA A 163 5.03 -3.66 -20.98
CA ALA A 163 3.85 -4.28 -21.60
C ALA A 163 3.73 -3.90 -23.08
N GLN A 164 3.93 -2.64 -23.44
CA GLN A 164 3.91 -2.16 -24.83
C GLN A 164 5.01 -2.82 -25.66
N ARG A 165 6.22 -2.91 -25.12
CA ARG A 165 7.36 -3.57 -25.77
C ARG A 165 7.07 -5.03 -26.04
N PHE A 166 6.56 -5.76 -25.05
CA PHE A 166 6.19 -7.17 -25.19
C PHE A 166 5.05 -7.37 -26.21
N ASN A 167 4.01 -6.54 -26.13
CA ASN A 167 2.87 -6.59 -27.06
C ASN A 167 3.31 -6.28 -28.50
N GLY A 168 4.23 -5.32 -28.68
CA GLY A 168 4.79 -4.98 -30.01
C GLY A 168 5.61 -6.11 -30.62
N LEU A 169 6.31 -6.92 -29.81
CA LEU A 169 7.10 -8.06 -30.28
C LEU A 169 6.26 -9.31 -30.56
N TYR A 170 5.20 -9.55 -29.76
CA TYR A 170 4.48 -10.82 -29.74
C TYR A 170 2.97 -10.70 -29.92
N SER A 171 2.45 -9.56 -30.36
CA SER A 171 1.03 -9.20 -30.40
C SER A 171 0.39 -9.01 -29.01
N ASP A 172 -0.85 -8.50 -29.00
CA ASP A 172 -1.57 -8.17 -27.76
C ASP A 172 -1.60 -9.34 -26.74
N THR A 173 -0.93 -9.13 -25.65
CA THR A 173 -0.75 -10.10 -24.56
C THR A 173 -1.16 -9.53 -23.22
N PHE A 174 -0.71 -8.32 -22.92
CA PHE A 174 -0.96 -7.63 -21.65
C PHE A 174 -1.90 -6.45 -21.85
N THR A 175 -2.85 -6.30 -20.93
CA THR A 175 -3.58 -5.04 -20.74
C THR A 175 -2.60 -3.97 -20.27
N LEU A 176 -2.71 -2.76 -20.82
CA LEU A 176 -1.89 -1.62 -20.40
C LEU A 176 -2.54 -0.99 -19.16
N PRO A 177 -1.94 -1.12 -17.98
CA PRO A 177 -2.55 -0.60 -16.76
C PRO A 177 -2.50 0.92 -16.71
N GLU A 178 -3.50 1.52 -16.08
CA GLU A 178 -3.53 2.96 -15.85
C GLU A 178 -3.38 3.27 -14.35
N PRO A 179 -2.66 4.34 -13.98
CA PRO A 179 -2.60 4.79 -12.61
C PRO A 179 -3.97 5.31 -12.19
N PHE A 180 -4.46 4.82 -11.06
CA PHE A 180 -5.67 5.32 -10.43
C PHE A 180 -5.28 6.14 -9.21
N ILE A 181 -5.56 7.46 -9.27
CA ILE A 181 -5.30 8.36 -8.15
C ILE A 181 -6.62 8.59 -7.45
N PRO A 182 -6.81 8.09 -6.21
CA PRO A 182 -8.02 8.31 -5.46
C PRO A 182 -8.28 9.81 -5.26
N LYS A 183 -9.52 10.24 -5.45
CA LYS A 183 -9.94 11.64 -5.24
C LYS A 183 -9.83 12.08 -3.78
N VAL A 184 -9.93 11.12 -2.86
CA VAL A 184 -9.88 11.34 -1.41
C VAL A 184 -8.82 10.41 -0.82
N GLY A 185 -7.76 10.97 -0.30
CA GLY A 185 -6.72 10.23 0.40
C GLY A 185 -5.84 11.23 1.14
N ALA A 186 -5.92 11.24 2.46
CA ALA A 186 -5.05 12.09 3.25
C ALA A 186 -3.61 11.59 3.13
N ARG A 187 -2.73 12.43 2.57
CA ARG A 187 -1.29 12.20 2.68
C ARG A 187 -0.89 12.52 4.12
N VAL A 188 -0.81 11.48 4.95
CA VAL A 188 -0.42 11.62 6.36
C VAL A 188 1.09 11.80 6.45
N MET A 189 1.52 12.89 7.07
CA MET A 189 2.91 13.21 7.32
C MET A 189 3.34 12.70 8.69
N SER A 190 4.65 12.56 8.92
CA SER A 190 5.21 12.20 10.23
C SER A 190 4.79 13.20 11.30
N LEU A 191 4.53 12.73 12.52
CA LEU A 191 4.20 13.58 13.65
C LEU A 191 5.46 14.25 14.24
N SER A 192 6.64 13.66 14.01
CA SER A 192 7.95 14.20 14.45
C SER A 192 8.58 15.13 13.41
N ASP A 193 8.28 14.93 12.12
CA ASP A 193 8.76 15.75 11.00
C ASP A 193 7.64 15.93 9.95
N PRO A 194 6.84 16.99 10.04
CA PRO A 194 5.70 17.20 9.14
C PRO A 194 6.07 17.50 7.68
N THR A 195 7.36 17.58 7.35
CA THR A 195 7.84 17.70 5.97
C THR A 195 8.03 16.33 5.30
N SER A 196 8.16 15.29 6.10
CA SER A 196 8.36 13.91 5.68
C SER A 196 7.07 13.10 5.77
N LYS A 197 6.84 12.18 4.81
CA LYS A 197 5.69 11.25 4.85
C LYS A 197 5.83 10.32 6.06
N MET A 198 4.69 10.03 6.76
CA MET A 198 4.66 9.04 7.84
C MET A 198 5.25 7.70 7.38
N SER A 199 6.27 7.24 8.08
CA SER A 199 7.06 6.06 7.71
C SER A 199 7.24 5.13 8.90
N LYS A 200 7.23 3.82 8.61
CA LYS A 200 7.49 2.75 9.59
C LYS A 200 8.90 2.82 10.20
N SER A 201 9.83 3.51 9.55
CA SER A 201 11.21 3.70 10.02
C SER A 201 11.36 4.80 11.09
N ASP A 202 10.32 5.60 11.32
CA ASP A 202 10.25 6.63 12.35
C ASP A 202 9.14 6.29 13.36
N PRO A 203 9.41 5.46 14.39
CA PRO A 203 8.39 4.99 15.33
C PRO A 203 7.73 6.11 16.16
N ASP A 204 8.45 7.20 16.44
CA ASP A 204 7.93 8.31 17.23
C ASP A 204 7.02 9.23 16.40
N GLY A 205 7.30 9.37 15.11
CA GLY A 205 6.49 10.13 14.16
C GLY A 205 5.39 9.32 13.49
N CYS A 206 5.29 8.01 13.78
CA CYS A 206 4.38 7.08 13.12
C CYS A 206 3.34 6.52 14.09
N VAL A 207 2.07 6.53 13.70
CA VAL A 207 0.98 5.84 14.40
C VAL A 207 0.69 4.53 13.67
N PHE A 208 0.78 3.40 14.41
CA PHE A 208 0.43 2.08 13.89
C PHE A 208 -1.03 1.74 14.19
N LEU A 209 -1.67 0.92 13.36
CA LEU A 209 -3.07 0.53 13.57
C LEU A 209 -3.29 -0.23 14.88
N MET A 210 -2.25 -0.95 15.33
CA MET A 210 -2.29 -1.74 16.55
C MET A 210 -1.70 -1.02 17.78
N ASP A 211 -1.37 0.27 17.66
CA ASP A 211 -0.90 1.06 18.80
C ASP A 211 -1.99 1.12 19.90
N LYS A 212 -1.55 1.07 21.15
CA LYS A 212 -2.44 1.25 22.31
C LYS A 212 -2.92 2.70 22.37
N PRO A 213 -4.12 2.95 22.93
CA PRO A 213 -4.66 4.31 23.08
C PRO A 213 -3.68 5.30 23.72
N GLU A 214 -2.97 4.85 24.77
CA GLU A 214 -2.01 5.69 25.51
C GLU A 214 -0.83 6.09 24.63
N ASP A 215 -0.36 5.20 23.75
CA ASP A 215 0.73 5.46 22.84
C ASP A 215 0.31 6.44 21.74
N ILE A 216 -0.88 6.27 21.19
CA ILE A 216 -1.48 7.21 20.23
C ILE A 216 -1.57 8.60 20.84
N MET A 217 -2.19 8.71 22.01
CA MET A 217 -2.34 9.99 22.71
C MET A 217 -0.99 10.65 23.00
N ARG A 218 0.02 9.87 23.42
CA ARG A 218 1.37 10.37 23.67
C ARG A 218 2.01 10.93 22.40
N LYS A 219 1.88 10.23 21.26
CA LYS A 219 2.42 10.65 19.95
C LYS A 219 1.79 11.96 19.49
N PHE A 220 0.45 12.09 19.55
CA PHE A 220 -0.23 13.31 19.16
C PHE A 220 0.11 14.49 20.07
N LYS A 221 0.20 14.32 21.38
CA LYS A 221 0.64 15.37 22.31
C LYS A 221 2.04 15.91 21.98
N ARG A 222 2.95 15.04 21.53
CA ARG A 222 4.33 15.38 21.15
C ARG A 222 4.50 15.82 19.71
N ALA A 223 3.46 15.72 18.87
CA ALA A 223 3.54 16.08 17.46
C ALA A 223 4.14 17.48 17.28
N VAL A 224 5.05 17.60 16.31
CA VAL A 224 5.72 18.87 16.01
C VAL A 224 4.74 19.85 15.37
N THR A 225 4.73 21.09 15.87
CA THR A 225 3.91 22.20 15.39
C THR A 225 4.73 23.48 15.38
N ASP A 226 4.23 24.53 14.76
CA ASP A 226 4.80 25.88 14.82
C ASP A 226 4.68 26.49 16.23
N CYS A 227 5.22 27.72 16.41
CA CYS A 227 5.24 28.46 17.67
C CYS A 227 3.96 29.29 17.91
N GLU A 228 2.97 29.25 17.00
CA GLU A 228 1.72 29.97 17.15
C GLU A 228 0.68 29.16 17.93
N THR A 229 -0.53 29.70 18.05
CA THR A 229 -1.63 29.03 18.75
C THR A 229 -2.84 28.81 17.87
N ALA A 230 -2.91 29.49 16.69
CA ALA A 230 -4.06 29.45 15.81
C ALA A 230 -4.13 28.13 15.03
N VAL A 231 -5.21 27.38 15.23
CA VAL A 231 -5.50 26.15 14.47
C VAL A 231 -6.04 26.54 13.10
N LYS A 232 -5.16 26.58 12.11
CA LYS A 232 -5.46 26.99 10.74
C LYS A 232 -4.66 26.16 9.73
N PHE A 233 -5.29 25.81 8.63
CA PHE A 233 -4.67 25.06 7.55
C PHE A 233 -3.80 25.98 6.68
N ASP A 234 -2.48 25.76 6.74
CA ASP A 234 -1.47 26.43 5.92
C ASP A 234 -0.29 25.46 5.75
N LYS A 235 -0.19 24.87 4.57
CA LYS A 235 0.87 23.86 4.32
C LYS A 235 2.27 24.44 4.32
N GLU A 236 2.43 25.71 3.98
CA GLU A 236 3.75 26.35 3.88
C GLU A 236 4.28 26.79 5.23
N ASN A 237 3.42 27.43 6.03
CA ASN A 237 3.84 28.02 7.30
C ASN A 237 3.48 27.18 8.53
N LYS A 238 2.45 26.31 8.41
CA LYS A 238 1.91 25.50 9.51
C LYS A 238 1.81 24.01 9.12
N ALA A 239 2.90 23.45 8.58
CA ALA A 239 2.91 22.08 8.07
C ALA A 239 2.40 21.05 9.11
N GLY A 240 2.85 21.17 10.39
CA GLY A 240 2.44 20.29 11.49
C GLY A 240 0.95 20.38 11.78
N ILE A 241 0.41 21.58 11.94
CA ILE A 241 -1.03 21.80 12.18
C ILE A 241 -1.87 21.38 10.98
N SER A 242 -1.42 21.66 9.75
CA SER A 242 -2.10 21.25 8.54
C SER A 242 -2.18 19.71 8.40
N ASN A 243 -1.11 19.00 8.84
CA ASN A 243 -1.13 17.55 8.92
C ASN A 243 -2.16 17.05 9.96
N LEU A 244 -2.14 17.63 11.17
CA LEU A 244 -3.07 17.26 12.23
C LEU A 244 -4.53 17.54 11.85
N LEU A 245 -4.82 18.69 11.21
CA LEU A 245 -6.14 19.00 10.67
C LEU A 245 -6.58 17.99 9.61
N SER A 246 -5.68 17.61 8.70
CA SER A 246 -5.98 16.61 7.68
C SER A 246 -6.30 15.25 8.30
N ILE A 247 -5.57 14.85 9.34
CA ILE A 247 -5.83 13.61 10.10
C ILE A 247 -7.16 13.69 10.81
N TYR A 248 -7.45 14.81 11.50
CA TYR A 248 -8.71 15.02 12.22
C TYR A 248 -9.91 14.92 11.29
N CYS A 249 -9.88 15.65 10.17
CA CYS A 249 -10.93 15.61 9.17
C CYS A 249 -11.14 14.21 8.58
N ALA A 250 -10.04 13.48 8.29
CA ALA A 250 -10.13 12.12 7.77
C ALA A 250 -10.68 11.11 8.79
N ALA A 251 -10.47 11.38 10.11
CA ALA A 251 -10.96 10.55 11.19
C ALA A 251 -12.43 10.83 11.54
N THR A 252 -12.83 12.10 11.53
CA THR A 252 -14.17 12.55 11.95
C THR A 252 -15.18 12.68 10.80
N GLY A 253 -14.69 12.77 9.56
CA GLY A 253 -15.53 13.07 8.38
C GLY A 253 -15.82 14.55 8.22
N GLN A 254 -15.34 15.44 9.09
CA GLN A 254 -15.53 16.88 9.00
C GLN A 254 -14.72 17.50 7.85
N THR A 255 -15.17 18.63 7.36
CA THR A 255 -14.41 19.48 6.43
C THR A 255 -13.34 20.28 7.18
N LEU A 256 -12.33 20.75 6.46
CA LEU A 256 -11.29 21.64 7.04
C LEU A 256 -11.90 22.91 7.68
N THR A 257 -12.90 23.50 7.02
CA THR A 257 -13.56 24.72 7.50
C THR A 257 -14.33 24.49 8.80
N GLU A 258 -14.98 23.34 8.95
CA GLU A 258 -15.68 22.96 10.18
C GLU A 258 -14.69 22.73 11.32
N ALA A 259 -13.61 22.00 11.08
CA ALA A 259 -12.58 21.75 12.06
C ALA A 259 -11.86 23.04 12.51
N GLU A 260 -11.51 23.94 11.58
CA GLU A 260 -10.91 25.23 11.92
C GLU A 260 -11.85 26.09 12.78
N LYS A 261 -13.16 26.08 12.48
CA LYS A 261 -14.18 26.80 13.25
C LYS A 261 -14.34 26.21 14.65
N GLU A 262 -14.35 24.90 14.77
CA GLU A 262 -14.47 24.18 16.04
C GLU A 262 -13.33 24.55 17.00
N PHE A 263 -12.10 24.60 16.49
CA PHE A 263 -10.91 24.88 17.31
C PHE A 263 -10.46 26.36 17.30
N ALA A 264 -11.29 27.26 16.77
CA ALA A 264 -10.98 28.69 16.75
C ALA A 264 -10.75 29.23 18.17
N GLY A 265 -9.58 29.76 18.43
CA GLY A 265 -9.18 30.32 19.73
C GLY A 265 -8.85 29.34 20.85
N GLN A 266 -8.94 28.01 20.60
CA GLN A 266 -8.68 27.00 21.63
C GLN A 266 -7.19 26.62 21.80
N GLY A 267 -6.36 26.93 20.81
CA GLY A 267 -4.93 26.63 20.84
C GLY A 267 -4.56 25.15 20.69
N TYR A 268 -3.26 24.90 20.56
CA TYR A 268 -2.73 23.55 20.28
C TYR A 268 -2.82 22.58 21.47
N GLY A 269 -2.88 23.11 22.69
CA GLY A 269 -3.02 22.31 23.91
C GLY A 269 -4.35 21.54 23.99
N ILE A 270 -5.41 22.05 23.36
CA ILE A 270 -6.73 21.40 23.25
C ILE A 270 -6.81 20.62 21.94
N PHE A 271 -6.33 21.19 20.83
CA PHE A 271 -6.44 20.60 19.52
C PHE A 271 -5.68 19.26 19.40
N LYS A 272 -4.40 19.17 19.83
CA LYS A 272 -3.62 17.94 19.72
C LYS A 272 -4.24 16.72 20.44
N PRO A 273 -4.70 16.85 21.70
CA PRO A 273 -5.45 15.78 22.36
C PRO A 273 -6.72 15.37 21.59
N ALA A 274 -7.50 16.33 21.09
CA ALA A 274 -8.73 16.02 20.34
C ALA A 274 -8.44 15.23 19.05
N VAL A 275 -7.36 15.55 18.32
CA VAL A 275 -6.90 14.74 17.19
C VAL A 275 -6.51 13.33 17.64
N GLY A 276 -5.78 13.20 18.75
CA GLY A 276 -5.40 11.90 19.32
C GLY A 276 -6.62 11.05 19.66
N GLU A 277 -7.60 11.64 20.32
CA GLU A 277 -8.87 10.98 20.70
C GLU A 277 -9.66 10.53 19.47
N SER A 278 -9.78 11.38 18.44
CA SER A 278 -10.46 11.01 17.19
C SER A 278 -9.78 9.83 16.49
N VAL A 279 -8.44 9.75 16.54
CA VAL A 279 -7.69 8.63 15.96
C VAL A 279 -7.82 7.36 16.81
N VAL A 280 -7.82 7.48 18.14
CA VAL A 280 -8.07 6.35 19.05
C VAL A 280 -9.44 5.72 18.76
N GLU A 281 -10.49 6.54 18.62
CA GLU A 281 -11.84 6.05 18.31
C GLU A 281 -11.95 5.46 16.89
N LEU A 282 -11.30 6.06 15.91
CA LEU A 282 -11.22 5.53 14.54
C LEU A 282 -10.56 4.14 14.53
N LEU A 283 -9.46 3.97 15.24
CA LEU A 283 -8.66 2.74 15.21
C LEU A 283 -9.16 1.67 16.17
N ARG A 284 -9.98 2.00 17.16
CA ARG A 284 -10.50 1.05 18.16
C ARG A 284 -11.19 -0.16 17.52
N PRO A 285 -12.21 0.00 16.65
CA PRO A 285 -12.88 -1.15 16.04
C PRO A 285 -11.94 -1.96 15.14
N ILE A 286 -11.00 -1.29 14.43
CA ILE A 286 -10.03 -1.96 13.58
C ILE A 286 -9.08 -2.82 14.43
N ARG A 287 -8.62 -2.31 15.56
CA ARG A 287 -7.73 -3.04 16.47
C ARG A 287 -8.43 -4.25 17.08
N GLU A 288 -9.63 -4.06 17.65
CA GLU A 288 -10.42 -5.12 18.28
C GLU A 288 -10.74 -6.24 17.29
N GLU A 289 -11.15 -5.89 16.07
CA GLU A 289 -11.46 -6.86 15.03
C GLU A 289 -10.18 -7.55 14.51
N SER A 290 -9.07 -6.82 14.37
CA SER A 290 -7.77 -7.42 14.01
C SER A 290 -7.33 -8.46 15.02
N GLU A 291 -7.44 -8.17 16.30
CA GLU A 291 -7.10 -9.10 17.39
C GLU A 291 -8.00 -10.34 17.36
N ARG A 292 -9.30 -10.17 17.15
CA ARG A 292 -10.25 -11.27 17.01
C ARG A 292 -9.91 -12.18 15.83
N ILE A 293 -9.63 -11.60 14.66
CA ILE A 293 -9.29 -12.35 13.45
C ILE A 293 -7.93 -13.04 13.59
N MET A 294 -6.91 -12.38 14.16
CA MET A 294 -5.59 -12.98 14.40
C MET A 294 -5.61 -14.16 15.37
N ALA A 295 -6.61 -14.23 16.26
CA ALA A 295 -6.81 -15.39 17.12
C ALA A 295 -7.34 -16.61 16.37
N ASP A 296 -8.06 -16.44 15.26
CA ASP A 296 -8.57 -17.51 14.41
C ASP A 296 -7.62 -17.82 13.25
N LYS A 297 -6.57 -18.59 13.55
CA LYS A 297 -5.55 -18.97 12.57
C LYS A 297 -6.10 -19.80 11.42
N ALA A 298 -7.11 -20.64 11.68
CA ALA A 298 -7.70 -21.50 10.67
C ALA A 298 -8.49 -20.68 9.65
N TYR A 299 -9.24 -19.69 10.11
CA TYR A 299 -9.95 -18.74 9.25
C TYR A 299 -8.98 -17.99 8.34
N LEU A 300 -7.93 -17.39 8.90
CA LEU A 300 -6.92 -16.67 8.10
C LEU A 300 -6.23 -17.59 7.08
N GLU A 301 -5.88 -18.81 7.51
CA GLU A 301 -5.27 -19.80 6.63
C GLU A 301 -6.19 -20.17 5.47
N GLY A 302 -7.48 -20.34 5.71
CA GLY A 302 -8.48 -20.55 4.68
C GLY A 302 -8.51 -19.42 3.66
N ILE A 303 -8.56 -18.17 4.13
CA ILE A 303 -8.63 -16.99 3.26
C ILE A 303 -7.40 -16.87 2.35
N TYR A 304 -6.17 -16.90 2.89
CA TYR A 304 -5.02 -16.69 2.03
C TYR A 304 -4.74 -17.88 1.10
N LYS A 305 -5.10 -19.11 1.47
CA LYS A 305 -4.99 -20.29 0.60
C LYS A 305 -6.01 -20.24 -0.55
N GLU A 306 -7.25 -19.96 -0.24
CA GLU A 306 -8.30 -19.78 -1.25
C GLU A 306 -7.97 -18.62 -2.19
N GLY A 307 -7.60 -17.47 -1.61
CA GLY A 307 -7.16 -16.30 -2.38
C GLY A 307 -5.98 -16.60 -3.29
N ALA A 308 -4.99 -17.34 -2.80
CA ALA A 308 -3.84 -17.78 -3.62
C ALA A 308 -4.28 -18.69 -4.77
N SER A 309 -5.16 -19.66 -4.53
CA SER A 309 -5.69 -20.55 -5.57
C SER A 309 -6.45 -19.78 -6.66
N ARG A 310 -7.31 -18.83 -6.27
CA ARG A 310 -8.02 -17.96 -7.23
C ARG A 310 -7.05 -17.07 -8.01
N ALA A 311 -6.06 -16.50 -7.34
CA ALA A 311 -5.02 -15.68 -7.97
C ALA A 311 -4.17 -16.50 -8.93
N GLU A 312 -3.76 -17.70 -8.54
CA GLU A 312 -2.96 -18.62 -9.35
C GLU A 312 -3.70 -19.03 -10.64
N TYR A 313 -4.99 -19.31 -10.56
CA TYR A 313 -5.80 -19.61 -11.73
C TYR A 313 -5.76 -18.47 -12.77
N LEU A 314 -5.90 -17.22 -12.33
CA LEU A 314 -5.80 -16.05 -13.21
C LEU A 314 -4.37 -15.87 -13.75
N ALA A 315 -3.38 -16.05 -12.89
CA ALA A 315 -1.97 -15.93 -13.22
C ALA A 315 -1.55 -16.92 -14.31
N ASN A 316 -1.97 -18.18 -14.18
CA ASN A 316 -1.65 -19.26 -15.12
C ASN A 316 -2.21 -18.99 -16.52
N LYS A 317 -3.39 -18.38 -16.65
CA LYS A 317 -3.95 -18.00 -17.97
C LYS A 317 -3.04 -17.04 -18.73
N THR A 318 -2.51 -16.05 -18.04
CA THR A 318 -1.61 -15.07 -18.66
C THR A 318 -0.23 -15.67 -18.92
N LEU A 319 0.34 -16.37 -17.93
CA LEU A 319 1.65 -16.96 -18.05
C LEU A 319 1.73 -18.01 -19.17
N SER A 320 0.73 -18.88 -19.30
CA SER A 320 0.65 -19.86 -20.38
C SER A 320 0.59 -19.21 -21.78
N ARG A 321 -0.08 -18.05 -21.89
CA ARG A 321 -0.11 -17.25 -23.12
C ARG A 321 1.27 -16.68 -23.42
N VAL A 322 1.93 -16.13 -22.40
CA VAL A 322 3.29 -15.58 -22.50
C VAL A 322 4.26 -16.67 -22.94
N TYR A 323 4.26 -17.84 -22.30
CA TYR A 323 5.17 -18.95 -22.63
C TYR A 323 5.02 -19.41 -24.08
N ARG A 324 3.79 -19.55 -24.58
CA ARG A 324 3.57 -19.88 -25.99
C ARG A 324 4.15 -18.83 -26.94
N LYS A 325 3.98 -17.56 -26.61
CA LYS A 325 4.44 -16.46 -27.49
C LYS A 325 5.94 -16.36 -27.55
N ILE A 326 6.64 -16.58 -26.44
CA ILE A 326 8.13 -16.56 -26.41
C ILE A 326 8.75 -17.88 -26.89
N GLY A 327 7.94 -18.91 -27.19
CA GLY A 327 8.42 -20.15 -27.76
C GLY A 327 8.91 -21.19 -26.74
N PHE A 328 8.46 -21.11 -25.48
CA PHE A 328 8.75 -22.19 -24.53
C PHE A 328 7.98 -23.47 -24.90
N ALA A 329 8.64 -24.63 -24.73
CA ALA A 329 7.99 -25.91 -24.93
C ALA A 329 6.76 -26.06 -24.01
N ALA A 330 5.68 -26.67 -24.50
CA ALA A 330 4.49 -26.93 -23.71
C ALA A 330 4.84 -27.86 -22.54
N ARG A 331 4.27 -27.55 -21.37
CA ARG A 331 4.33 -28.42 -20.18
C ARG A 331 3.26 -29.52 -20.26
#